data_5ce73d1c4a8212c3d076574f2b854661
#
_entry.id   5ce73d1c4a8212c3d076574f2b854661
#
_cell.length_a   1.000
_cell.length_b   1.000
_cell.length_c   1.000
_cell.angle_alpha   90.00
_cell.angle_beta   90.00
_cell.angle_gamma   90.00
#
_symmetry.space_group_name_H-M   'P 1'
#
loop_
_entity.id
_entity.type
_entity.pdbx_description
1 polymer ?
#
loop_
_entity_poly.entity_id
_entity_poly.type
_entity_poly.pdbx_seq_one_letter_code
_entity_poly.pdbx_strand_id
1 'polypeptide(L)'
;STLLISVYDGPKEEKQFYNLCKEAGLREDQYVIRNRYKPAEQSFGLNLSNRSGTLSNAEYKIPALTKSLNQKCNYPAYKFFIDYNGEVQMCSHDWGKKYILGNVNKQRIIDIWLNQKFQFARKKLLLAERNFSPCNKCDVSGELLGSKHANEWKKFNEKLVKKNS
;
A
#
# COMPACT_ATOMS: atom_id res chain seq x y z
N SER A 1 3.62 13.56 16.58
CA SER A 1 3.61 12.98 15.23
C SER A 1 5.03 12.81 14.76
N THR A 2 5.35 11.71 14.10
CA THR A 2 6.68 11.42 13.56
C THR A 2 6.64 11.52 12.04
N LEU A 3 7.53 12.32 11.45
CA LEU A 3 7.72 12.42 10.01
C LEU A 3 8.51 11.19 9.50
N LEU A 4 7.99 10.50 8.50
CA LEU A 4 8.67 9.37 7.87
C LEU A 4 9.14 9.75 6.47
N ILE A 5 10.44 9.72 6.24
CA ILE A 5 11.09 10.05 4.97
C ILE A 5 11.68 8.76 4.38
N SER A 6 11.35 8.44 3.13
CA SER A 6 11.95 7.32 2.40
C SER A 6 12.94 7.84 1.36
N VAL A 7 14.18 7.36 1.42
CA VAL A 7 15.30 7.74 0.54
C VAL A 7 15.56 6.61 -0.45
N TYR A 8 15.58 6.91 -1.74
CA TYR A 8 15.74 5.93 -2.82
C TYR A 8 17.03 6.11 -3.61
N ASP A 9 17.50 7.35 -3.78
CA ASP A 9 18.57 7.72 -4.71
C ASP A 9 19.99 7.65 -4.11
N GLY A 10 20.09 7.22 -2.85
CA GLY A 10 21.39 6.95 -2.25
C GLY A 10 21.81 7.92 -1.15
N PRO A 11 23.11 7.85 -0.73
CA PRO A 11 23.61 8.57 0.45
C PRO A 11 23.55 10.10 0.33
N LYS A 12 23.62 10.61 -0.91
CA LYS A 12 23.56 12.07 -1.16
C LYS A 12 22.18 12.61 -0.83
N GLU A 13 21.12 11.93 -1.28
CA GLU A 13 19.74 12.27 -0.98
C GLU A 13 19.45 12.14 0.53
N GLU A 14 19.95 11.08 1.15
CA GLU A 14 19.83 10.89 2.61
C GLU A 14 20.39 12.09 3.38
N LYS A 15 21.59 12.54 3.03
CA LYS A 15 22.22 13.71 3.66
C LYS A 15 21.43 15.00 3.43
N GLN A 16 20.85 15.17 2.23
CA GLN A 16 19.98 16.31 1.95
C GLN A 16 18.75 16.34 2.86
N PHE A 17 18.08 15.21 3.07
CA PHE A 17 16.93 15.14 3.98
C PHE A 17 17.30 15.39 5.44
N TYR A 18 18.46 14.91 5.91
CA TYR A 18 18.95 15.25 7.24
C TYR A 18 19.13 16.76 7.41
N ASN A 19 19.74 17.41 6.41
CA ASN A 19 19.95 18.86 6.45
C ASN A 19 18.61 19.61 6.45
N LEU A 20 17.67 19.22 5.58
CA LEU A 20 16.34 19.82 5.53
C LEU A 20 15.56 19.67 6.85
N CYS A 21 15.62 18.51 7.50
CA CYS A 21 15.00 18.31 8.81
C CYS A 21 15.62 19.27 9.86
N LYS A 22 16.95 19.43 9.85
CA LYS A 22 17.67 20.32 10.75
C LYS A 22 17.33 21.79 10.49
N GLU A 23 17.30 22.20 9.21
CA GLU A 23 16.91 23.57 8.80
C GLU A 23 15.46 23.88 9.18
N ALA A 24 14.57 22.89 9.10
CA ALA A 24 13.18 23.00 9.53
C ALA A 24 13.01 22.99 11.08
N GLY A 25 14.10 22.92 11.84
CA GLY A 25 14.06 22.91 13.30
C GLY A 25 13.51 21.62 13.92
N LEU A 26 13.49 20.51 13.16
CA LEU A 26 13.01 19.22 13.65
C LEU A 26 14.08 18.57 14.55
N ARG A 27 13.66 18.06 15.72
CA ARG A 27 14.50 17.23 16.57
C ARG A 27 14.58 15.80 16.03
N GLU A 28 15.63 15.07 16.36
CA GLU A 28 15.87 13.69 15.88
C GLU A 28 14.76 12.71 16.26
N ASP A 29 14.02 12.96 17.34
CA ASP A 29 12.86 12.15 17.74
C ASP A 29 11.59 12.42 16.93
N GLN A 30 11.59 13.46 16.10
CA GLN A 30 10.43 13.87 15.30
C GLN A 30 10.44 13.35 13.87
N TYR A 31 11.54 12.72 13.43
CA TYR A 31 11.61 12.13 12.10
C TYR A 31 12.36 10.81 12.06
N VAL A 32 12.05 10.00 11.05
CA VAL A 32 12.73 8.75 10.74
C VAL A 32 13.06 8.71 9.25
N ILE A 33 14.35 8.54 8.93
CA ILE A 33 14.81 8.35 7.55
C ILE A 33 14.96 6.86 7.27
N ARG A 34 14.23 6.36 6.28
CA ARG A 34 14.28 4.98 5.82
C ARG A 34 15.05 4.89 4.50
N ASN A 35 16.21 4.27 4.55
CA ASN A 35 17.01 4.02 3.36
C ASN A 35 16.41 2.86 2.55
N ARG A 36 16.01 3.15 1.31
CA ARG A 36 15.43 2.19 0.36
C ARG A 36 16.40 1.77 -0.74
N TYR A 37 17.56 2.42 -0.81
CA TYR A 37 18.61 2.16 -1.78
C TYR A 37 19.63 1.12 -1.32
N LYS A 38 19.69 0.80 -0.03
CA LYS A 38 20.59 -0.22 0.51
C LYS A 38 20.11 -1.62 0.16
N PRO A 39 21.01 -2.56 -0.18
CA PRO A 39 20.66 -3.97 -0.37
C PRO A 39 19.89 -4.54 0.83
N ALA A 40 19.07 -5.55 0.58
CA ALA A 40 18.24 -6.18 1.61
C ALA A 40 19.01 -6.62 2.85
N GLU A 41 20.25 -7.07 2.67
CA GLU A 41 21.19 -7.47 3.74
C GLU A 41 21.58 -6.30 4.65
N GLN A 42 21.53 -5.07 4.13
CA GLN A 42 21.84 -3.84 4.88
C GLN A 42 20.59 -3.05 5.28
N SER A 43 19.42 -3.46 4.86
CA SER A 43 18.14 -2.77 5.09
C SER A 43 17.32 -3.38 6.22
N PHE A 44 17.94 -4.05 7.19
CA PHE A 44 17.26 -4.72 8.31
C PHE A 44 16.17 -5.72 7.86
N GLY A 45 16.41 -6.44 6.78
CA GLY A 45 15.47 -7.45 6.26
C GLY A 45 14.22 -6.88 5.58
N LEU A 46 14.21 -5.59 5.26
CA LEU A 46 13.15 -4.98 4.47
C LEU A 46 13.27 -5.41 3.00
N ASN A 47 12.70 -6.54 2.67
CA ASN A 47 12.55 -6.94 1.27
C ASN A 47 11.61 -5.95 0.57
N LEU A 48 12.12 -5.32 -0.50
CA LEU A 48 11.28 -4.51 -1.36
C LEU A 48 10.34 -5.44 -2.12
N SER A 49 9.04 -5.19 -2.01
CA SER A 49 8.07 -5.88 -2.83
C SER A 49 8.24 -5.50 -4.31
N ASN A 50 7.73 -6.32 -5.22
CA ASN A 50 7.73 -6.03 -6.66
C ASN A 50 6.80 -4.88 -7.07
N ARG A 51 6.24 -4.14 -6.11
CA ARG A 51 5.31 -3.04 -6.32
C ARG A 51 4.18 -3.41 -7.28
N SER A 52 3.56 -4.55 -7.01
CA SER A 52 2.50 -5.13 -7.83
C SER A 52 2.90 -5.34 -9.31
N GLY A 53 4.14 -5.76 -9.49
CA GLY A 53 4.73 -6.06 -10.80
C GLY A 53 5.20 -4.82 -11.57
N THR A 54 5.30 -3.66 -10.94
CA THR A 54 5.81 -2.43 -11.58
C THR A 54 7.33 -2.38 -11.57
N LEU A 55 7.98 -2.91 -10.52
CA LEU A 55 9.44 -3.02 -10.46
C LEU A 55 9.92 -4.30 -11.11
N SER A 56 10.97 -4.18 -11.92
CA SER A 56 11.78 -5.31 -12.38
C SER A 56 12.62 -5.78 -11.20
N ASN A 57 12.36 -6.99 -10.70
CA ASN A 57 13.06 -7.51 -9.54
C ASN A 57 14.36 -8.26 -9.86
N ALA A 58 14.85 -8.18 -11.10
CA ALA A 58 16.12 -8.80 -11.50
C ALA A 58 17.30 -8.28 -10.66
N GLU A 59 17.29 -6.99 -10.34
CA GLU A 59 18.30 -6.34 -9.52
C GLU A 59 18.32 -6.84 -8.07
N TYR A 60 17.17 -7.19 -7.53
CA TYR A 60 17.01 -7.69 -6.16
C TYR A 60 16.88 -9.21 -6.09
N LYS A 61 17.09 -9.92 -7.20
CA LYS A 61 16.94 -11.39 -7.29
C LYS A 61 15.59 -11.93 -6.79
N ILE A 62 14.54 -11.11 -6.86
CA ILE A 62 13.18 -11.53 -6.51
C ILE A 62 12.51 -12.03 -7.81
N PRO A 63 12.14 -13.31 -7.90
CA PRO A 63 11.54 -13.84 -9.12
C PRO A 63 10.16 -13.20 -9.36
N ALA A 64 9.87 -12.93 -10.63
CA ALA A 64 8.53 -12.47 -11.02
C ALA A 64 7.49 -13.53 -10.66
N LEU A 65 6.33 -13.08 -10.17
CA LEU A 65 5.23 -13.99 -9.92
C LEU A 65 4.66 -14.55 -11.23
N THR A 66 4.66 -15.85 -11.36
CA THR A 66 4.02 -16.57 -12.47
C THR A 66 2.52 -16.79 -12.23
N LYS A 67 2.13 -16.90 -10.95
CA LYS A 67 0.74 -17.06 -10.51
C LYS A 67 0.42 -16.09 -9.37
N SER A 68 -0.83 -15.68 -9.25
CA SER A 68 -1.30 -14.88 -8.12
C SER A 68 -1.13 -15.63 -6.81
N LEU A 69 -0.73 -14.91 -5.75
CA LEU A 69 -0.68 -15.48 -4.42
C LEU A 69 -2.09 -15.88 -3.96
N ASN A 70 -2.24 -17.09 -3.45
CA ASN A 70 -3.47 -17.53 -2.77
C ASN A 70 -3.40 -17.14 -1.28
N GLN A 71 -3.52 -15.84 -1.01
CA GLN A 71 -3.34 -15.30 0.34
C GLN A 71 -4.21 -14.06 0.54
N LYS A 72 -4.85 -13.97 1.71
CA LYS A 72 -5.62 -12.79 2.12
C LYS A 72 -4.76 -11.54 2.16
N CYS A 73 -5.38 -10.39 1.90
CA CYS A 73 -4.77 -9.09 2.06
C CYS A 73 -5.75 -8.12 2.72
N ASN A 74 -5.37 -7.61 3.88
CA ASN A 74 -6.25 -6.74 4.67
C ASN A 74 -6.05 -5.24 4.37
N TYR A 75 -5.10 -4.85 3.52
CA TYR A 75 -4.81 -3.43 3.24
C TYR A 75 -6.05 -2.59 2.91
N PRO A 76 -6.95 -2.99 2.00
CA PRO A 76 -8.12 -2.19 1.68
C PRO A 76 -9.15 -2.09 2.80
N ALA A 77 -9.00 -2.89 3.86
CA ALA A 77 -9.93 -2.86 4.99
C ALA A 77 -9.62 -1.73 5.98
N TYR A 78 -8.39 -1.19 5.97
CA TYR A 78 -7.97 -0.20 6.95
C TYR A 78 -7.07 0.92 6.40
N LYS A 79 -6.62 0.84 5.13
CA LYS A 79 -5.78 1.86 4.50
C LYS A 79 -6.55 2.64 3.46
N PHE A 80 -6.30 3.94 3.44
CA PHE A 80 -6.75 4.88 2.42
C PHE A 80 -5.50 5.61 1.92
N PHE A 81 -5.14 5.40 0.68
CA PHE A 81 -3.92 5.98 0.10
C PHE A 81 -4.30 7.04 -0.92
N ILE A 82 -3.86 8.27 -0.68
CA ILE A 82 -4.08 9.42 -1.56
C ILE A 82 -2.74 9.82 -2.16
N ASP A 83 -2.68 9.94 -3.47
CA ASP A 83 -1.52 10.43 -4.18
C ASP A 83 -1.53 11.97 -4.27
N TYR A 84 -0.40 12.58 -4.64
CA TYR A 84 -0.20 14.02 -4.69
C TYR A 84 -1.23 14.77 -5.57
N ASN A 85 -1.78 14.13 -6.60
CA ASN A 85 -2.79 14.67 -7.50
C ASN A 85 -4.24 14.43 -7.02
N GLY A 86 -4.42 13.92 -5.79
CA GLY A 86 -5.72 13.60 -5.21
C GLY A 86 -6.30 12.25 -5.63
N GLU A 87 -5.63 11.48 -6.47
CA GLU A 87 -6.07 10.12 -6.83
C GLU A 87 -6.00 9.19 -5.62
N VAL A 88 -7.05 8.41 -5.45
CA VAL A 88 -7.12 7.41 -4.39
C VAL A 88 -6.80 6.04 -4.95
N GLN A 89 -5.76 5.44 -4.42
CA GLN A 89 -5.31 4.10 -4.76
C GLN A 89 -5.75 3.10 -3.70
N MET A 90 -5.95 1.87 -4.10
CA MET A 90 -6.32 0.78 -3.19
C MET A 90 -5.21 0.49 -2.16
N CYS A 91 -3.95 0.66 -2.56
CA CYS A 91 -2.80 0.21 -1.79
C CYS A 91 -1.53 0.97 -2.20
N SER A 92 -0.65 1.21 -1.24
CA SER A 92 0.67 1.84 -1.48
C SER A 92 1.65 0.98 -2.29
N HIS A 93 1.30 -0.25 -2.64
CA HIS A 93 2.09 -1.11 -3.52
C HIS A 93 1.67 -1.03 -4.98
N ASP A 94 0.55 -0.39 -5.30
CA ASP A 94 0.11 -0.16 -6.69
C ASP A 94 0.82 1.03 -7.34
N TRP A 95 2.13 0.91 -7.51
CA TRP A 95 2.94 1.98 -8.11
C TRP A 95 2.57 2.26 -9.58
N GLY A 96 2.05 1.28 -10.27
CA GLY A 96 1.54 1.45 -11.63
C GLY A 96 0.18 2.12 -11.73
N LYS A 97 -0.41 2.52 -10.58
CA LYS A 97 -1.75 3.16 -10.49
C LYS A 97 -2.82 2.41 -11.29
N LYS A 98 -2.77 1.08 -11.24
CA LYS A 98 -3.65 0.22 -12.05
C LYS A 98 -5.07 0.12 -11.48
N TYR A 99 -5.26 0.51 -10.21
CA TYR A 99 -6.55 0.42 -9.54
C TYR A 99 -6.91 1.70 -8.80
N ILE A 100 -7.29 2.71 -9.57
CA ILE A 100 -7.74 4.00 -9.04
C ILE A 100 -9.20 3.88 -8.58
N LEU A 101 -9.44 4.30 -7.33
CA LEU A 101 -10.74 4.21 -6.67
C LEU A 101 -11.58 5.48 -6.82
N GLY A 102 -10.93 6.63 -7.01
CA GLY A 102 -11.57 7.93 -7.14
C GLY A 102 -10.55 9.05 -7.00
N ASN A 103 -11.03 10.29 -6.84
CA ASN A 103 -10.19 11.47 -6.62
C ASN A 103 -10.82 12.38 -5.58
N VAL A 104 -10.07 12.71 -4.52
CA VAL A 104 -10.56 13.53 -3.40
C VAL A 104 -10.81 15.00 -3.78
N ASN A 105 -10.26 15.47 -4.90
CA ASN A 105 -10.57 16.79 -5.43
C ASN A 105 -11.97 16.85 -6.09
N LYS A 106 -12.60 15.68 -6.34
CA LYS A 106 -13.87 15.55 -7.07
C LYS A 106 -14.96 14.87 -6.28
N GLN A 107 -14.60 14.13 -5.24
CA GLN A 107 -15.51 13.25 -4.50
C GLN A 107 -15.20 13.32 -3.00
N ARG A 108 -16.22 13.14 -2.16
CA ARG A 108 -15.99 13.04 -0.71
C ARG A 108 -15.24 11.74 -0.39
N ILE A 109 -14.36 11.78 0.58
CA ILE A 109 -13.56 10.62 1.04
C ILE A 109 -14.47 9.42 1.37
N ILE A 110 -15.60 9.68 2.05
CA ILE A 110 -16.52 8.61 2.45
C ILE A 110 -17.16 7.91 1.25
N ASP A 111 -17.49 8.67 0.19
CA ASP A 111 -18.09 8.10 -1.02
C ASP A 111 -17.10 7.20 -1.76
N ILE A 112 -15.81 7.60 -1.81
CA ILE A 112 -14.74 6.78 -2.37
C ILE A 112 -14.53 5.52 -1.50
N TRP A 113 -14.49 5.68 -0.17
CA TRP A 113 -14.28 4.59 0.77
C TRP A 113 -15.36 3.50 0.70
N LEU A 114 -16.60 3.90 0.41
CA LEU A 114 -17.75 3.02 0.33
C LEU A 114 -18.12 2.59 -1.11
N ASN A 115 -17.37 3.04 -2.13
CA ASN A 115 -17.74 2.75 -3.50
C ASN A 115 -17.60 1.26 -3.88
N GLN A 116 -18.24 0.88 -4.98
CA GLN A 116 -18.26 -0.52 -5.45
C GLN A 116 -16.88 -1.08 -5.76
N LYS A 117 -15.95 -0.27 -6.29
CA LYS A 117 -14.58 -0.71 -6.58
C LYS A 117 -13.84 -1.11 -5.29
N PHE A 118 -13.97 -0.31 -4.23
CA PHE A 118 -13.35 -0.63 -2.95
C PHE A 118 -13.99 -1.88 -2.32
N GLN A 119 -15.32 -1.98 -2.40
CA GLN A 119 -16.05 -3.15 -1.88
C GLN A 119 -15.65 -4.43 -2.61
N PHE A 120 -15.56 -4.38 -3.94
CA PHE A 120 -15.05 -5.50 -4.75
C PHE A 120 -13.67 -5.95 -4.30
N ALA A 121 -12.72 -5.01 -4.18
CA ALA A 121 -11.36 -5.34 -3.77
C ALA A 121 -11.31 -5.96 -2.36
N ARG A 122 -12.05 -5.39 -1.39
CA ARG A 122 -12.16 -5.96 -0.04
C ARG A 122 -12.69 -7.38 -0.06
N LYS A 123 -13.81 -7.61 -0.74
CA LYS A 123 -14.43 -8.94 -0.86
C LYS A 123 -13.46 -9.96 -1.44
N LYS A 124 -12.84 -9.66 -2.58
CA LYS A 124 -11.87 -10.53 -3.25
C LYS A 124 -10.67 -10.85 -2.34
N LEU A 125 -10.06 -9.83 -1.75
CA LEU A 125 -8.85 -10.01 -0.96
C LEU A 125 -9.09 -10.70 0.39
N LEU A 126 -10.28 -10.58 0.96
CA LEU A 126 -10.70 -11.34 2.14
C LEU A 126 -10.85 -12.84 1.85
N LEU A 127 -11.20 -13.19 0.61
CA LEU A 127 -11.31 -14.58 0.13
C LEU A 127 -10.00 -15.13 -0.43
N ALA A 128 -8.89 -14.40 -0.30
CA ALA A 128 -7.59 -14.72 -0.91
C ALA A 128 -7.58 -14.71 -2.45
N GLU A 129 -8.60 -14.14 -3.08
CA GLU A 129 -8.76 -14.08 -4.53
C GLU A 129 -8.01 -12.86 -5.08
N ARG A 130 -6.76 -13.06 -5.50
CA ARG A 130 -5.90 -12.00 -6.07
C ARG A 130 -5.86 -12.01 -7.60
N ASN A 131 -6.84 -12.59 -8.27
CA ASN A 131 -6.90 -12.76 -9.72
C ASN A 131 -7.31 -11.50 -10.49
N PHE A 132 -7.13 -10.31 -9.93
CA PHE A 132 -7.40 -9.02 -10.57
C PHE A 132 -6.20 -8.08 -10.45
N SER A 133 -6.07 -7.14 -11.39
CA SER A 133 -5.00 -6.13 -11.37
C SER A 133 -5.23 -5.12 -10.25
N PRO A 134 -4.18 -4.70 -9.52
CA PRO A 134 -2.77 -5.08 -9.64
C PRO A 134 -2.38 -6.29 -8.78
N CYS A 135 -3.32 -6.86 -8.01
CA CYS A 135 -3.05 -7.88 -7.01
C CYS A 135 -2.57 -9.22 -7.62
N ASN A 136 -2.89 -9.48 -8.87
CA ASN A 136 -2.46 -10.70 -9.58
C ASN A 136 -0.94 -10.78 -9.83
N LYS A 137 -0.25 -9.67 -9.71
CA LYS A 137 1.22 -9.60 -9.85
C LYS A 137 1.94 -9.22 -8.55
N CYS A 138 1.18 -8.98 -7.48
CA CYS A 138 1.70 -8.49 -6.20
C CYS A 138 2.30 -9.63 -5.38
N ASP A 139 3.57 -9.49 -4.99
CA ASP A 139 4.32 -10.42 -4.15
C ASP A 139 4.21 -10.13 -2.64
N VAL A 140 3.47 -9.09 -2.27
CA VAL A 140 3.27 -8.75 -0.86
C VAL A 140 2.44 -9.84 -0.18
N SER A 141 2.96 -10.39 0.90
CA SER A 141 2.30 -11.45 1.66
C SER A 141 0.93 -11.05 2.24
N GLY A 142 0.60 -9.75 2.19
CA GLY A 142 -0.60 -9.22 2.84
C GLY A 142 -0.38 -9.15 4.34
N GLU A 143 -0.55 -7.99 4.95
CA GLU A 143 -0.37 -7.91 6.37
C GLU A 143 -1.59 -8.43 7.11
N LEU A 144 -1.32 -9.17 8.17
CA LEU A 144 -2.31 -9.59 9.14
C LEU A 144 -2.80 -8.42 10.01
N LEU A 145 -2.05 -7.32 10.04
CA LEU A 145 -2.51 -6.03 10.58
C LEU A 145 -3.79 -5.62 9.85
N GLY A 146 -4.79 -5.21 10.62
CA GLY A 146 -6.09 -4.85 10.05
C GLY A 146 -7.09 -6.01 9.94
N SER A 147 -6.80 -7.20 10.44
CA SER A 147 -7.74 -8.33 10.49
C SER A 147 -9.05 -7.96 11.20
N LYS A 148 -8.99 -7.17 12.28
CA LYS A 148 -10.17 -6.65 12.97
C LYS A 148 -11.05 -5.83 12.02
N HIS A 149 -10.49 -4.91 11.27
CA HIS A 149 -11.21 -4.09 10.29
C HIS A 149 -11.76 -4.94 9.14
N ALA A 150 -11.00 -5.93 8.70
CA ALA A 150 -11.45 -6.87 7.68
C ALA A 150 -12.68 -7.67 8.13
N ASN A 151 -12.71 -8.12 9.38
CA ASN A 151 -13.86 -8.83 9.95
C ASN A 151 -15.10 -7.93 10.07
N GLU A 152 -14.95 -6.66 10.44
CA GLU A 152 -16.07 -5.72 10.47
C GLU A 152 -16.63 -5.45 9.06
N TRP A 153 -15.78 -5.36 8.04
CA TRP A 153 -16.21 -5.27 6.65
C TRP A 153 -17.00 -6.50 6.19
N LYS A 154 -16.58 -7.68 6.61
CA LYS A 154 -17.32 -8.92 6.32
C LYS A 154 -18.74 -8.84 6.88
N LYS A 155 -18.89 -8.48 8.14
CA LYS A 155 -20.19 -8.31 8.80
C LYS A 155 -21.07 -7.25 8.11
N PHE A 156 -20.47 -6.14 7.69
CA PHE A 156 -21.15 -5.08 6.96
C PHE A 156 -21.72 -5.58 5.62
N ASN A 157 -20.91 -6.29 4.84
CA ASN A 157 -21.33 -6.85 3.56
C ASN A 157 -22.44 -7.89 3.72
N GLU A 158 -22.37 -8.74 4.73
CA GLU A 158 -23.42 -9.72 5.04
C GLU A 158 -24.76 -9.04 5.38
N LYS A 159 -24.73 -7.91 6.10
CA LYS A 159 -25.93 -7.12 6.39
C LYS A 159 -26.53 -6.47 5.14
N LEU A 160 -25.69 -5.98 4.21
CA LEU A 160 -26.15 -5.38 2.96
C LEU A 160 -26.86 -6.41 2.07
N VAL A 161 -26.31 -7.62 1.96
CA VAL A 161 -26.96 -8.70 1.20
C VAL A 161 -28.33 -9.03 1.75
N LYS A 162 -28.46 -9.17 3.08
CA LYS A 162 -29.75 -9.47 3.75
C LYS A 162 -30.78 -8.36 3.62
N LYS A 163 -30.36 -7.10 3.40
CA LYS A 163 -31.28 -5.97 3.25
C LYS A 163 -31.83 -5.85 1.83
N ASN A 164 -31.13 -6.44 0.85
CA ASN A 164 -31.47 -6.39 -0.58
C ASN A 164 -32.07 -7.72 -1.10
N SER A 165 -32.27 -8.68 -0.20
CA SER A 165 -33.00 -9.95 -0.43
C SER A 165 -34.40 -9.85 0.15
#